data_5c54ace4aeb680e083358cc7c79cc5ea
#
_entry.id   5c54ace4aeb680e083358cc7c79cc5ea
#
_cell.length_a   1.000
_cell.length_b   1.000
_cell.length_c   1.000
_cell.angle_alpha   90.00
_cell.angle_beta   90.00
_cell.angle_gamma   90.00
#
_symmetry.space_group_name_H-M   'P 1'
#
loop_
_entity.id
_entity.type
_entity.pdbx_description
1 polymer ?
#
loop_
_entity_poly.entity_id
_entity_poly.type
_entity_poly.pdbx_seq_one_letter_code
_entity_poly.pdbx_strand_id
1 'polypeptide(L)'
;IASQVMPLWQIGANGHTASKGVDILNYIANEDEKTSPLLQEEATAAGVHPFGYNIGDYNVVVCRSEASTMEDLKGRAFGIPAQGAAVYEAMGLNVVTCETADAYESLSRGVVDCFAAGISSVSSMKLYETAKSCLVLSATGGTGICMMNEASWEKLSEEQQKIFTEAYNETISWMKDRYDNELLPAYEKEI
;
A
#
# COMPACT_ATOMS: atom_id res chain seq x y z
N ILE A 1 -0.90 2.87 13.79
CA ILE A 1 -2.00 2.96 14.78
C ILE A 1 -3.08 1.92 14.43
N ALA A 2 -3.56 1.85 13.17
CA ALA A 2 -4.59 0.89 12.79
C ALA A 2 -4.18 -0.57 13.07
N SER A 3 -2.95 -0.95 12.77
CA SER A 3 -2.43 -2.30 13.01
C SER A 3 -2.44 -2.77 14.48
N GLN A 4 -2.50 -1.85 15.42
CA GLN A 4 -2.56 -2.14 16.86
C GLN A 4 -3.98 -2.14 17.42
N VAL A 5 -4.88 -1.40 16.79
CA VAL A 5 -6.24 -1.16 17.30
C VAL A 5 -7.29 -1.89 16.46
N MET A 6 -6.98 -2.16 15.20
CA MET A 6 -7.88 -2.77 14.22
C MET A 6 -7.15 -3.85 13.40
N PRO A 7 -6.71 -4.96 14.03
CA PRO A 7 -5.91 -5.98 13.36
C PRO A 7 -6.65 -6.69 12.22
N LEU A 8 -7.96 -6.92 12.31
CA LEU A 8 -8.74 -7.56 11.24
C LEU A 8 -8.82 -6.65 10.01
N TRP A 9 -9.09 -5.35 10.20
CA TRP A 9 -9.04 -4.36 9.13
C TRP A 9 -7.65 -4.27 8.50
N GLN A 10 -6.60 -4.40 9.31
CA GLN A 10 -5.23 -4.40 8.81
C GLN A 10 -4.92 -5.64 7.96
N ILE A 11 -5.49 -6.79 8.27
CA ILE A 11 -5.37 -7.99 7.42
C ILE A 11 -5.93 -7.70 6.03
N GLY A 12 -7.11 -7.11 5.94
CA GLY A 12 -7.69 -6.68 4.66
C GLY A 12 -6.82 -5.64 3.95
N ALA A 13 -6.36 -4.61 4.67
CA ALA A 13 -5.50 -3.58 4.10
C ALA A 13 -4.16 -4.11 3.59
N ASN A 14 -3.69 -5.19 4.15
CA ASN A 14 -2.49 -5.89 3.71
C ASN A 14 -2.71 -6.91 2.59
N GLY A 15 -3.73 -6.88 1.82
CA GLY A 15 -4.17 -7.79 0.76
C GLY A 15 -3.14 -8.14 -0.33
N HIS A 16 -2.19 -8.94 0.02
CA HIS A 16 -0.81 -8.96 -0.41
C HIS A 16 -0.43 -9.77 -1.61
N THR A 17 -1.37 -10.41 -2.26
CA THR A 17 -1.05 -11.37 -3.32
C THR A 17 -1.48 -10.92 -4.70
N ALA A 18 -2.08 -9.76 -4.78
CA ALA A 18 -2.58 -9.22 -6.04
C ALA A 18 -1.50 -8.45 -6.77
N SER A 19 -1.30 -8.76 -8.02
CA SER A 19 -0.32 -8.11 -8.89
C SER A 19 -0.78 -6.77 -9.47
N LYS A 20 -2.04 -6.40 -9.24
CA LYS A 20 -2.64 -5.15 -9.72
C LYS A 20 -3.59 -4.56 -8.68
N GLY A 21 -3.71 -3.25 -8.64
CA GLY A 21 -4.59 -2.55 -7.72
C GLY A 21 -6.06 -3.00 -7.76
N VAL A 22 -6.56 -3.36 -8.94
CA VAL A 22 -7.91 -3.92 -9.12
C VAL A 22 -8.07 -5.27 -8.42
N ASP A 23 -7.07 -6.13 -8.49
CA ASP A 23 -7.13 -7.46 -7.88
C ASP A 23 -7.16 -7.34 -6.35
N ILE A 24 -6.45 -6.36 -5.80
CA ILE A 24 -6.48 -6.03 -4.37
C ILE A 24 -7.90 -5.60 -3.97
N LEU A 25 -8.50 -4.68 -4.71
CA LEU A 25 -9.86 -4.22 -4.42
C LEU A 25 -10.90 -5.32 -4.55
N ASN A 26 -10.80 -6.17 -5.56
CA ASN A 26 -11.69 -7.32 -5.74
C ASN A 26 -11.53 -8.33 -4.61
N TYR A 27 -10.29 -8.57 -4.16
CA TYR A 27 -10.02 -9.43 -3.00
C TYR A 27 -10.66 -8.86 -1.74
N ILE A 28 -10.45 -7.59 -1.46
CA ILE A 28 -11.00 -6.90 -0.28
C ILE A 28 -12.54 -6.92 -0.31
N ALA A 29 -13.15 -6.60 -1.44
CA ALA A 29 -14.61 -6.61 -1.57
C ALA A 29 -15.21 -8.01 -1.31
N ASN A 30 -14.56 -9.07 -1.80
CA ASN A 30 -14.99 -10.44 -1.54
C ASN A 30 -14.81 -10.86 -0.07
N GLU A 31 -13.74 -10.40 0.59
CA GLU A 31 -13.53 -10.67 2.01
C GLU A 31 -14.50 -9.86 2.89
N ASP A 32 -14.84 -8.62 2.51
CA ASP A 32 -15.81 -7.80 3.23
C ASP A 32 -17.20 -8.46 3.31
N GLU A 33 -17.64 -9.14 2.26
CA GLU A 33 -18.90 -9.91 2.30
C GLU A 33 -18.88 -11.02 3.36
N LYS A 34 -17.71 -11.65 3.59
CA LYS A 34 -17.57 -12.79 4.53
C LYS A 34 -17.24 -12.35 5.95
N THR A 35 -16.48 -11.26 6.10
CA THR A 35 -15.92 -10.84 7.39
C THR A 35 -16.55 -9.56 7.93
N SER A 36 -17.45 -8.94 7.20
CA SER A 36 -18.09 -7.67 7.53
C SER A 36 -18.61 -7.55 8.97
N PRO A 37 -19.30 -8.54 9.57
CA PRO A 37 -19.75 -8.44 10.96
C PRO A 37 -18.59 -8.29 11.95
N LEU A 38 -17.51 -9.03 11.76
CA LEU A 38 -16.32 -8.97 12.63
C LEU A 38 -15.56 -7.66 12.43
N LEU A 39 -15.47 -7.17 11.20
CA LEU A 39 -14.87 -5.88 10.88
C LEU A 39 -15.65 -4.73 11.52
N GLN A 40 -16.97 -4.78 11.49
CA GLN A 40 -17.83 -3.78 12.13
C GLN A 40 -17.70 -3.81 13.65
N GLU A 41 -17.64 -4.99 14.26
CA GLU A 41 -17.42 -5.14 15.70
C GLU A 41 -16.07 -4.54 16.12
N GLU A 42 -15.01 -4.81 15.38
CA GLU A 42 -13.69 -4.26 15.63
C GLU A 42 -13.66 -2.74 15.47
N ALA A 43 -14.27 -2.20 14.42
CA ALA A 43 -14.38 -0.76 14.21
C ALA A 43 -15.14 -0.06 15.33
N THR A 44 -16.25 -0.66 15.77
CA THR A 44 -17.05 -0.18 16.90
C THR A 44 -16.24 -0.15 18.19
N ALA A 45 -15.50 -1.23 18.47
CA ALA A 45 -14.62 -1.30 19.65
C ALA A 45 -13.49 -0.26 19.59
N ALA A 46 -13.02 0.08 18.38
CA ALA A 46 -12.02 1.11 18.16
C ALA A 46 -12.58 2.55 18.17
N GLY A 47 -13.90 2.72 18.21
CA GLY A 47 -14.57 4.03 18.18
C GLY A 47 -14.44 4.75 16.84
N VAL A 48 -14.42 3.99 15.73
CA VAL A 48 -14.32 4.54 14.38
C VAL A 48 -15.44 4.03 13.48
N HIS A 49 -15.86 4.88 12.56
CA HIS A 49 -16.76 4.58 11.47
C HIS A 49 -15.92 4.32 10.20
N PRO A 50 -15.87 3.09 9.71
CA PRO A 50 -15.12 2.75 8.50
C PRO A 50 -15.97 3.00 7.25
N PHE A 51 -15.37 3.58 6.22
CA PHE A 51 -15.97 3.65 4.88
C PHE A 51 -15.53 2.47 4.01
N GLY A 52 -14.35 1.94 4.25
CA GLY A 52 -13.72 0.87 3.49
C GLY A 52 -12.25 1.15 3.22
N TYR A 53 -11.73 0.54 2.16
CA TYR A 53 -10.34 0.65 1.76
C TYR A 53 -10.18 1.62 0.58
N ASN A 54 -9.07 2.33 0.52
CA ASN A 54 -8.69 3.07 -0.69
C ASN A 54 -7.95 2.15 -1.67
N ILE A 55 -7.69 2.64 -2.88
CA ILE A 55 -6.93 1.90 -3.89
C ILE A 55 -5.50 1.68 -3.40
N GLY A 56 -5.08 0.43 -3.44
CA GLY A 56 -3.71 0.02 -3.18
C GLY A 56 -2.83 0.09 -4.42
N ASP A 57 -1.54 -0.07 -4.18
CA ASP A 57 -0.51 -0.05 -5.20
C ASP A 57 0.35 -1.33 -5.07
N TYR A 58 0.87 -1.85 -6.17
CA TYR A 58 1.81 -2.97 -6.07
C TYR A 58 3.23 -2.46 -5.84
N ASN A 59 4.01 -3.25 -5.11
CA ASN A 59 5.38 -2.88 -4.84
C ASN A 59 6.33 -3.34 -5.92
N VAL A 60 7.27 -2.46 -6.21
CA VAL A 60 8.44 -2.73 -7.03
C VAL A 60 9.70 -2.51 -6.18
N VAL A 61 10.80 -3.10 -6.61
CA VAL A 61 12.11 -2.92 -6.00
C VAL A 61 13.00 -2.19 -6.98
N VAL A 62 13.42 -1.00 -6.64
CA VAL A 62 14.40 -0.24 -7.40
C VAL A 62 15.80 -0.51 -6.83
N CYS A 63 16.79 -0.74 -7.70
CA CYS A 63 18.16 -1.06 -7.31
C CYS A 63 19.16 -0.16 -8.00
N ARG A 64 20.17 0.31 -7.27
CA ARG A 64 21.28 1.15 -7.78
C ARG A 64 22.17 0.45 -8.81
N SER A 65 22.18 -0.86 -8.81
CA SER A 65 22.92 -1.70 -9.75
C SER A 65 21.99 -2.76 -10.33
N GLU A 66 22.35 -3.33 -11.47
CA GLU A 66 21.57 -4.35 -12.16
C GLU A 66 21.16 -5.48 -11.22
N ALA A 67 19.87 -5.80 -11.25
CA ALA A 67 19.24 -6.92 -10.57
C ALA A 67 18.04 -7.37 -11.40
N SER A 68 17.86 -8.67 -11.56
CA SER A 68 16.78 -9.27 -12.35
C SER A 68 16.09 -10.41 -11.60
N THR A 69 16.69 -10.91 -10.53
CA THR A 69 16.22 -12.04 -9.76
C THR A 69 16.28 -11.77 -8.27
N MET A 70 15.58 -12.57 -7.48
CA MET A 70 15.69 -12.55 -6.02
C MET A 70 17.11 -12.84 -5.53
N GLU A 71 17.87 -13.67 -6.25
CA GLU A 71 19.25 -13.99 -5.87
C GLU A 71 20.15 -12.76 -5.97
N ASP A 72 19.91 -11.89 -6.96
CA ASP A 72 20.66 -10.64 -7.13
C ASP A 72 20.43 -9.65 -5.97
N LEU A 73 19.35 -9.79 -5.21
CA LEU A 73 19.03 -8.93 -4.07
C LEU A 73 19.73 -9.39 -2.79
N LYS A 74 20.14 -10.65 -2.72
CA LYS A 74 20.80 -11.21 -1.52
C LYS A 74 22.12 -10.52 -1.23
N GLY A 75 22.33 -10.23 0.06
CA GLY A 75 23.54 -9.56 0.54
C GLY A 75 23.60 -8.05 0.28
N ARG A 76 22.66 -7.50 -0.49
CA ARG A 76 22.54 -6.04 -0.69
C ARG A 76 21.82 -5.42 0.50
N ALA A 77 22.12 -4.16 0.81
CA ALA A 77 21.36 -3.38 1.77
C ALA A 77 19.98 -3.05 1.20
N PHE A 78 18.95 -3.73 1.71
CA PHE A 78 17.58 -3.65 1.20
C PHE A 78 16.74 -2.71 2.06
N GLY A 79 16.48 -1.51 1.55
CA GLY A 79 15.71 -0.49 2.24
C GLY A 79 14.21 -0.74 2.17
N ILE A 80 13.53 -0.63 3.32
CA ILE A 80 12.08 -0.67 3.42
C ILE A 80 11.62 -0.07 4.76
N PRO A 81 10.42 0.55 4.85
CA PRO A 81 9.84 0.92 6.13
C PRO A 81 9.63 -0.27 7.07
N ALA A 82 9.73 -0.02 8.36
CA ALA A 82 9.71 -1.04 9.41
C ALA A 82 8.52 -2.01 9.31
N GLN A 83 7.35 -1.54 8.85
CA GLN A 83 6.14 -2.35 8.74
C GLN A 83 6.25 -3.51 7.74
N GLY A 84 7.10 -3.38 6.72
CA GLY A 84 7.34 -4.41 5.71
C GLY A 84 8.55 -5.31 6.00
N ALA A 85 9.40 -4.94 6.96
CA ALA A 85 10.71 -5.55 7.18
C ALA A 85 10.66 -7.07 7.35
N ALA A 86 9.78 -7.57 8.21
CA ALA A 86 9.71 -8.99 8.55
C ALA A 86 9.46 -9.91 7.35
N VAL A 87 8.71 -9.45 6.34
CA VAL A 87 8.43 -10.24 5.13
C VAL A 87 9.70 -10.43 4.32
N TYR A 88 10.44 -9.36 4.07
CA TYR A 88 11.65 -9.39 3.27
C TYR A 88 12.81 -10.07 4.02
N GLU A 89 12.89 -9.94 5.35
CA GLU A 89 13.80 -10.73 6.19
C GLU A 89 13.52 -12.22 6.07
N ALA A 90 12.24 -12.64 6.11
CA ALA A 90 11.85 -14.03 5.92
C ALA A 90 12.20 -14.57 4.53
N MET A 91 12.29 -13.69 3.52
CA MET A 91 12.78 -14.02 2.17
C MET A 91 14.31 -14.09 2.10
N GLY A 92 15.02 -13.84 3.19
CA GLY A 92 16.48 -13.92 3.27
C GLY A 92 17.21 -12.67 2.78
N LEU A 93 16.54 -11.52 2.72
CA LEU A 93 17.15 -10.24 2.35
C LEU A 93 17.77 -9.54 3.57
N ASN A 94 18.83 -8.77 3.32
CA ASN A 94 19.52 -7.97 4.35
C ASN A 94 18.78 -6.62 4.51
N VAL A 95 17.73 -6.60 5.33
CA VAL A 95 16.85 -5.45 5.49
C VAL A 95 17.51 -4.33 6.29
N VAL A 96 17.40 -3.13 5.78
CA VAL A 96 17.74 -1.86 6.44
C VAL A 96 16.47 -1.03 6.56
N THR A 97 16.05 -0.74 7.78
CA THR A 97 14.89 0.13 7.99
C THR A 97 15.17 1.52 7.44
N CYS A 98 14.37 1.91 6.48
CA CYS A 98 14.47 3.19 5.79
C CYS A 98 13.06 3.68 5.48
N GLU A 99 12.72 4.87 5.93
CA GLU A 99 11.40 5.44 5.65
C GLU A 99 11.30 5.88 4.19
N THR A 100 10.10 5.81 3.64
CA THR A 100 9.87 6.14 2.23
C THR A 100 10.32 7.57 1.90
N ALA A 101 10.14 8.52 2.82
CA ALA A 101 10.56 9.90 2.64
C ALA A 101 12.08 10.05 2.44
N ASP A 102 12.88 9.13 2.97
CA ASP A 102 14.36 9.16 2.91
C ASP A 102 14.91 8.29 1.77
N ALA A 103 14.03 7.61 1.01
CA ALA A 103 14.43 6.60 0.02
C ALA A 103 15.36 7.17 -1.07
N TYR A 104 15.01 8.31 -1.65
CA TYR A 104 15.81 8.94 -2.71
C TYR A 104 17.23 9.24 -2.23
N GLU A 105 17.36 9.87 -1.08
CA GLU A 105 18.65 10.23 -0.48
C GLU A 105 19.47 8.99 -0.12
N SER A 106 18.81 8.00 0.48
CA SER A 106 19.45 6.74 0.90
C SER A 106 19.98 5.93 -0.28
N LEU A 107 19.22 5.85 -1.37
CA LEU A 107 19.66 5.25 -2.62
C LEU A 107 20.80 6.06 -3.24
N SER A 108 20.65 7.38 -3.38
CA SER A 108 21.67 8.25 -4.00
C SER A 108 23.02 8.14 -3.30
N ARG A 109 23.04 8.12 -1.98
CA ARG A 109 24.26 8.03 -1.16
C ARG A 109 24.78 6.62 -0.96
N GLY A 110 24.01 5.60 -1.33
CA GLY A 110 24.39 4.20 -1.12
C GLY A 110 24.26 3.72 0.31
N VAL A 111 23.39 4.32 1.10
CA VAL A 111 23.00 3.83 2.42
C VAL A 111 22.21 2.53 2.25
N VAL A 112 21.38 2.47 1.21
CA VAL A 112 20.75 1.24 0.72
C VAL A 112 21.11 1.00 -0.74
N ASP A 113 21.16 -0.26 -1.15
CA ASP A 113 21.43 -0.68 -2.52
C ASP A 113 20.15 -0.87 -3.32
N CYS A 114 19.09 -1.29 -2.65
CA CYS A 114 17.76 -1.47 -3.21
C CYS A 114 16.72 -0.87 -2.26
N PHE A 115 15.57 -0.49 -2.80
CA PHE A 115 14.44 0.00 -2.00
C PHE A 115 13.12 -0.51 -2.56
N ALA A 116 12.25 -1.04 -1.67
CA ALA A 116 10.92 -1.48 -2.05
C ALA A 116 9.89 -0.39 -1.75
N ALA A 117 9.11 -0.03 -2.75
CA ALA A 117 8.01 0.93 -2.64
C ALA A 117 6.90 0.63 -3.64
N GLY A 118 5.72 1.19 -3.42
CA GLY A 118 4.66 1.21 -4.42
C GLY A 118 5.13 1.92 -5.69
N ILE A 119 4.69 1.44 -6.85
CA ILE A 119 5.10 2.00 -8.15
C ILE A 119 4.79 3.50 -8.27
N SER A 120 3.67 3.95 -7.69
CA SER A 120 3.33 5.37 -7.64
C SER A 120 4.32 6.20 -6.81
N SER A 121 4.85 5.63 -5.72
CA SER A 121 5.87 6.28 -4.91
C SER A 121 7.20 6.34 -5.64
N VAL A 122 7.57 5.29 -6.37
CA VAL A 122 8.78 5.28 -7.21
C VAL A 122 8.73 6.39 -8.25
N SER A 123 7.59 6.58 -8.92
CA SER A 123 7.38 7.66 -9.88
C SER A 123 7.39 9.04 -9.19
N SER A 124 6.52 9.27 -8.21
CA SER A 124 6.34 10.58 -7.59
C SER A 124 7.60 11.11 -6.87
N MET A 125 8.39 10.22 -6.30
CA MET A 125 9.66 10.54 -5.63
C MET A 125 10.86 10.41 -6.57
N LYS A 126 10.64 10.06 -7.82
CA LYS A 126 11.68 9.90 -8.86
C LYS A 126 12.79 8.94 -8.47
N LEU A 127 12.46 7.86 -7.76
CA LEU A 127 13.47 6.90 -7.31
C LEU A 127 14.19 6.23 -8.50
N TYR A 128 13.52 6.14 -9.65
CA TYR A 128 14.12 5.66 -10.91
C TYR A 128 15.35 6.45 -11.35
N GLU A 129 15.49 7.74 -10.98
CA GLU A 129 16.71 8.52 -11.29
C GLU A 129 17.95 7.97 -10.58
N THR A 130 17.79 7.27 -9.48
CA THR A 130 18.86 6.68 -8.67
C THR A 130 19.12 5.22 -8.99
N ALA A 131 18.25 4.60 -9.79
CA ALA A 131 18.22 3.17 -10.05
C ALA A 131 18.76 2.82 -11.45
N LYS A 132 19.24 1.58 -11.57
CA LYS A 132 19.60 0.95 -12.86
C LYS A 132 18.70 -0.22 -13.21
N SER A 133 17.94 -0.72 -12.25
CA SER A 133 16.95 -1.77 -12.47
C SER A 133 15.77 -1.61 -11.55
N CYS A 134 14.62 -2.09 -12.02
CA CYS A 134 13.38 -2.16 -11.29
C CYS A 134 12.81 -3.58 -11.44
N LEU A 135 12.51 -4.23 -10.33
CA LEU A 135 11.91 -5.56 -10.28
C LEU A 135 10.51 -5.47 -9.73
N VAL A 136 9.57 -6.15 -10.34
CA VAL A 136 8.25 -6.36 -9.74
C VAL A 136 8.37 -7.43 -8.68
N LEU A 137 8.31 -7.02 -7.42
CA LEU A 137 8.35 -7.90 -6.26
C LEU A 137 7.25 -7.47 -5.28
N SER A 138 6.05 -7.94 -5.56
CA SER A 138 4.87 -7.61 -4.76
C SER A 138 4.75 -8.54 -3.54
N ALA A 139 5.79 -8.61 -2.73
CA ALA A 139 5.78 -9.38 -1.48
C ALA A 139 5.04 -8.66 -0.35
N THR A 140 5.02 -7.34 -0.42
CA THR A 140 4.17 -6.47 0.39
C THR A 140 3.48 -5.50 -0.53
N GLY A 141 2.28 -5.21 -0.27
CA GLY A 141 1.48 -4.20 -0.91
C GLY A 141 0.41 -3.84 0.08
N GLY A 142 -0.25 -2.76 -0.10
CA GLY A 142 -1.28 -2.44 0.84
C GLY A 142 -2.14 -1.30 0.37
N THR A 143 -3.28 -1.23 0.96
CA THR A 143 -4.20 -0.12 0.80
C THR A 143 -4.39 0.58 2.13
N GLY A 144 -4.81 1.82 2.11
CA GLY A 144 -5.20 2.53 3.33
C GLY A 144 -6.64 2.21 3.71
N ILE A 145 -6.97 2.40 4.98
CA ILE A 145 -8.33 2.30 5.49
C ILE A 145 -8.90 3.72 5.60
N CYS A 146 -10.02 3.97 4.94
CA CYS A 146 -10.76 5.22 5.07
C CYS A 146 -11.72 5.12 6.23
N MET A 147 -11.55 5.98 7.25
CA MET A 147 -12.37 5.97 8.45
C MET A 147 -12.55 7.36 9.04
N MET A 148 -13.60 7.53 9.82
CA MET A 148 -13.87 8.73 10.62
C MET A 148 -14.02 8.34 12.10
N ASN A 149 -13.75 9.26 13.02
CA ASN A 149 -14.09 9.04 14.42
C ASN A 149 -15.61 8.88 14.57
N GLU A 150 -16.07 7.83 15.28
CA GLU A 150 -17.50 7.51 15.40
C GLU A 150 -18.30 8.66 16.01
N ALA A 151 -17.80 9.28 17.09
CA ALA A 151 -18.50 10.42 17.70
C ALA A 151 -18.57 11.66 16.80
N SER A 152 -17.73 11.75 15.76
CA SER A 152 -17.83 12.79 14.73
C SER A 152 -18.84 12.40 13.66
N TRP A 153 -18.89 11.14 13.29
CA TRP A 153 -19.88 10.58 12.38
C TRP A 153 -21.31 10.73 12.89
N GLU A 154 -21.53 10.39 14.16
CA GLU A 154 -22.84 10.52 14.82
C GLU A 154 -23.38 11.95 14.92
N LYS A 155 -22.51 12.97 14.82
CA LYS A 155 -22.92 14.38 14.80
C LYS A 155 -23.44 14.84 13.44
N LEU A 156 -23.20 14.09 12.39
CA LEU A 156 -23.68 14.38 11.05
C LEU A 156 -25.16 14.01 10.96
N SER A 157 -25.93 14.83 10.23
CA SER A 157 -27.29 14.45 9.87
C SER A 157 -27.29 13.26 8.91
N GLU A 158 -28.41 12.53 8.84
CA GLU A 158 -28.57 11.40 7.90
C GLU A 158 -28.26 11.82 6.45
N GLU A 159 -28.62 13.02 6.03
CA GLU A 159 -28.32 13.55 4.72
C GLU A 159 -26.80 13.73 4.53
N GLN A 160 -26.10 14.27 5.52
CA GLN A 160 -24.65 14.41 5.50
C GLN A 160 -23.94 13.07 5.47
N GLN A 161 -24.38 12.11 6.29
CA GLN A 161 -23.84 10.75 6.29
C GLN A 161 -24.01 10.08 4.93
N LYS A 162 -25.16 10.25 4.29
CA LYS A 162 -25.42 9.78 2.95
C LYS A 162 -24.46 10.39 1.93
N ILE A 163 -24.28 11.72 1.97
CA ILE A 163 -23.35 12.44 1.08
C ILE A 163 -21.93 11.90 1.23
N PHE A 164 -21.44 11.70 2.47
CA PHE A 164 -20.11 11.13 2.69
C PHE A 164 -19.96 9.74 2.09
N THR A 165 -20.95 8.87 2.32
CA THR A 165 -20.92 7.49 1.80
C THR A 165 -20.95 7.47 0.27
N GLU A 166 -21.81 8.27 -0.34
CA GLU A 166 -21.90 8.39 -1.79
C GLU A 166 -20.59 8.94 -2.39
N ALA A 167 -20.04 10.01 -1.80
CA ALA A 167 -18.78 10.60 -2.26
C ALA A 167 -17.61 9.62 -2.13
N TYR A 168 -17.55 8.82 -1.07
CA TYR A 168 -16.56 7.76 -0.93
C TYR A 168 -16.69 6.73 -2.06
N ASN A 169 -17.88 6.20 -2.29
CA ASN A 169 -18.13 5.19 -3.31
C ASN A 169 -17.81 5.70 -4.73
N GLU A 170 -18.22 6.94 -5.04
CA GLU A 170 -17.89 7.58 -6.32
C GLU A 170 -16.39 7.78 -6.47
N THR A 171 -15.71 8.22 -5.42
CA THR A 171 -14.25 8.42 -5.42
C THR A 171 -13.51 7.11 -5.66
N ILE A 172 -13.89 6.03 -5.00
CA ILE A 172 -13.25 4.71 -5.19
C ILE A 172 -13.47 4.22 -6.62
N SER A 173 -14.67 4.34 -7.16
CA SER A 173 -14.98 3.96 -8.54
C SER A 173 -14.17 4.77 -9.55
N TRP A 174 -14.08 6.08 -9.36
CA TRP A 174 -13.30 6.98 -10.22
C TRP A 174 -11.81 6.68 -10.11
N MET A 175 -11.27 6.49 -8.89
CA MET A 175 -9.86 6.16 -8.69
C MET A 175 -9.49 4.84 -9.34
N LYS A 176 -10.37 3.82 -9.23
CA LYS A 176 -10.14 2.52 -9.85
C LYS A 176 -9.99 2.63 -11.37
N ASP A 177 -10.94 3.29 -12.02
CA ASP A 177 -10.89 3.49 -13.47
C ASP A 177 -9.65 4.27 -13.90
N ARG A 178 -9.36 5.36 -13.21
CA ARG A 178 -8.20 6.20 -13.50
C ARG A 178 -6.87 5.50 -13.22
N TYR A 179 -6.79 4.74 -12.13
CA TYR A 179 -5.56 4.01 -11.80
C TYR A 179 -5.21 3.00 -12.88
N ASP A 180 -6.17 2.18 -13.28
CA ASP A 180 -5.92 1.11 -14.26
C ASP A 180 -5.67 1.63 -15.67
N ASN A 181 -6.39 2.67 -16.08
CA ASN A 181 -6.40 3.13 -17.48
C ASN A 181 -5.42 4.28 -17.76
N GLU A 182 -5.04 5.05 -16.74
CA GLU A 182 -4.19 6.21 -16.92
C GLU A 182 -2.90 6.15 -16.11
N LEU A 183 -3.01 5.97 -14.76
CA LEU A 183 -1.88 6.17 -13.87
C LEU A 183 -0.90 4.99 -13.91
N LEU A 184 -1.38 3.76 -13.82
CA LEU A 184 -0.53 2.58 -13.82
C LEU A 184 0.26 2.46 -15.13
N PRO A 185 -0.34 2.59 -16.33
CA PRO A 185 0.42 2.61 -17.58
C PRO A 185 1.45 3.74 -17.67
N ALA A 186 1.16 4.90 -17.06
CA ALA A 186 2.10 6.01 -17.02
C ALA A 186 3.31 5.70 -16.12
N TYR A 187 3.08 5.14 -14.93
CA TYR A 187 4.15 4.74 -14.02
C TYR A 187 5.03 3.63 -14.61
N GLU A 188 4.42 2.61 -15.22
CA GLU A 188 5.14 1.52 -15.87
C GLU A 188 6.02 1.98 -17.04
N LYS A 189 5.64 3.07 -17.69
CA LYS A 189 6.43 3.67 -18.79
C LYS A 189 7.59 4.51 -18.28
N GLU A 190 7.46 5.10 -17.09
CA GLU A 190 8.43 6.02 -16.52
C GLU A 190 9.59 5.29 -15.82
N ILE A 191 9.35 4.07 -15.36
CA ILE A 191 10.28 3.20 -14.63
C ILE A 191 10.91 2.17 -15.58
#